data_5e3bd63aaf2d2d10249a4eadd0582160
#
_entry.id   5e3bd63aaf2d2d10249a4eadd0582160
#
_cell.length_a   1.000
_cell.length_b   1.000
_cell.length_c   1.000
_cell.angle_alpha   90.00
_cell.angle_beta   90.00
_cell.angle_gamma   90.00
#
_symmetry.space_group_name_H-M   'P 1'
#
loop_
_entity.id
_entity.type
_entity.pdbx_description
1 polymer ?
#
loop_
_entity_poly.entity_id
_entity_poly.type
_entity_poly.pdbx_seq_one_letter_code
_entity_poly.pdbx_strand_id
1 'polypeptide(L)'
;MGVTMSKLPTEREVLRCIYEMYESSYPGIPAGETRGDNDPYLSIDVKAVAEKLACKPELLFGYLYYHLDAKHRYKQGEGASVHLFALKVGEKRHGVNFPYLSALLANHDLEHRRQLWSVGLSMLALVLSAAAIVAQVVTAK
;
A
#
# COMPACT_ATOMS: atom_id res chain seq x y z
N MET A 1 -10.48 25.12 -19.89
CA MET A 1 -9.38 24.36 -19.24
C MET A 1 -9.96 23.49 -18.17
N GLY A 2 -10.02 22.20 -18.43
CA GLY A 2 -10.41 21.24 -17.40
C GLY A 2 -9.31 21.14 -16.38
N VAL A 3 -9.57 21.54 -15.12
CA VAL A 3 -8.72 21.18 -14.01
C VAL A 3 -8.88 19.67 -13.86
N THR A 4 -7.95 18.94 -14.43
CA THR A 4 -7.86 17.51 -14.14
C THR A 4 -7.48 17.41 -12.65
N MET A 5 -8.47 17.20 -11.80
CA MET A 5 -8.20 16.85 -10.41
C MET A 5 -7.35 15.58 -10.47
N SER A 6 -6.07 15.71 -10.18
CA SER A 6 -5.21 14.56 -10.06
C SER A 6 -5.81 13.69 -8.95
N LYS A 7 -6.28 12.52 -9.33
CA LYS A 7 -6.81 11.54 -8.37
C LYS A 7 -5.71 11.22 -7.37
N LEU A 8 -5.99 11.41 -6.09
CA LEU A 8 -5.06 11.00 -5.05
C LEU A 8 -4.86 9.48 -5.13
N PRO A 9 -3.61 9.01 -5.04
CA PRO A 9 -3.35 7.57 -5.07
C PRO A 9 -3.93 6.87 -3.83
N THR A 10 -4.34 5.64 -4.01
CA THR A 10 -4.77 4.79 -2.89
C THR A 10 -3.57 4.33 -2.05
N GLU A 11 -3.82 3.89 -0.83
CA GLU A 11 -2.79 3.32 0.04
C GLU A 11 -2.00 2.20 -0.67
N ARG A 12 -2.72 1.27 -1.30
CA ARG A 12 -2.09 0.16 -2.05
C ARG A 12 -1.21 0.65 -3.19
N GLU A 13 -1.64 1.65 -3.94
CA GLU A 13 -0.85 2.25 -5.03
C GLU A 13 0.43 2.91 -4.51
N VAL A 14 0.34 3.62 -3.40
CA VAL A 14 1.50 4.27 -2.75
C VAL A 14 2.50 3.21 -2.25
N LEU A 15 2.04 2.24 -1.50
CA LEU A 15 2.90 1.18 -0.95
C LEU A 15 3.57 0.38 -2.07
N ARG A 16 2.84 0.03 -3.12
CA ARG A 16 3.38 -0.67 -4.29
C ARG A 16 4.43 0.16 -5.03
N CYS A 17 4.16 1.43 -5.25
CA CYS A 17 5.11 2.32 -5.91
C CYS A 17 6.44 2.41 -5.15
N ILE A 18 6.39 2.60 -3.83
CA ILE A 18 7.59 2.63 -2.99
C ILE A 18 8.30 1.29 -3.01
N TYR A 19 7.58 0.19 -2.89
CA TYR A 19 8.14 -1.15 -2.94
C TYR A 19 8.90 -1.39 -4.25
N GLU A 20 8.28 -1.17 -5.39
CA GLU A 20 8.86 -1.40 -6.71
C GLU A 20 10.07 -0.48 -7.00
N MET A 21 10.05 0.75 -6.50
CA MET A 21 11.16 1.69 -6.68
C MET A 21 12.39 1.34 -5.85
N TYR A 22 12.20 0.75 -4.66
CA TYR A 22 13.27 0.61 -3.67
C TYR A 22 13.59 -0.84 -3.27
N GLU A 23 12.88 -1.83 -3.79
CA GLU A 23 13.12 -3.25 -3.49
C GLU A 23 14.59 -3.65 -3.73
N SER A 24 15.16 -3.24 -4.85
CA SER A 24 16.54 -3.56 -5.21
C SER A 24 17.58 -2.88 -4.31
N SER A 25 17.21 -1.79 -3.66
CA SER A 25 18.08 -1.05 -2.73
C SER A 25 18.05 -1.59 -1.30
N TYR A 26 17.06 -2.42 -0.97
CA TYR A 26 16.96 -3.01 0.36
C TYR A 26 17.65 -4.39 0.38
N PRO A 27 18.41 -4.75 1.43
CA PRO A 27 18.51 -4.09 2.73
C PRO A 27 19.48 -2.90 2.79
N GLY A 28 20.27 -2.62 1.79
CA GLY A 28 21.21 -1.50 1.75
C GLY A 28 22.34 -1.58 2.78
N ILE A 29 22.61 -2.78 3.28
CA ILE A 29 23.69 -3.04 4.25
C ILE A 29 24.90 -3.56 3.50
N PRO A 30 26.07 -2.90 3.60
CA PRO A 30 27.29 -3.40 2.98
C PRO A 30 27.67 -4.79 3.48
N ALA A 31 28.29 -5.57 2.61
CA ALA A 31 28.75 -6.91 2.97
C ALA A 31 29.74 -6.86 4.13
N GLY A 32 29.50 -7.63 5.18
CA GLY A 32 30.35 -7.70 6.37
C GLY A 32 29.95 -6.77 7.51
N GLU A 33 28.94 -5.92 7.33
CA GLU A 33 28.40 -5.10 8.40
C GLU A 33 27.23 -5.80 9.10
N THR A 34 27.08 -5.56 10.40
CA THR A 34 25.97 -6.07 11.20
C THR A 34 24.78 -5.10 11.14
N ARG A 35 23.57 -5.66 11.25
CA ARG A 35 22.35 -4.86 11.35
C ARG A 35 22.33 -4.03 12.63
N GLY A 36 22.07 -2.73 12.49
CA GLY A 36 21.79 -1.83 13.61
C GLY A 36 20.29 -1.63 13.82
N ASP A 37 19.95 -0.88 14.87
CA ASP A 37 18.54 -0.61 15.22
C ASP A 37 17.77 0.15 14.14
N ASN A 38 18.47 0.85 13.24
CA ASN A 38 17.88 1.63 12.16
C ASN A 38 17.81 0.88 10.82
N ASP A 39 18.24 -0.36 10.77
CA ASP A 39 18.35 -1.14 9.53
C ASP A 39 17.03 -1.47 8.83
N PRO A 40 15.88 -1.63 9.52
CA PRO A 40 14.61 -1.78 8.84
C PRO A 40 14.22 -0.57 7.99
N TYR A 41 14.75 0.60 8.30
CA TYR A 41 14.40 1.84 7.63
C TYR A 41 15.29 2.10 6.43
N LEU A 42 14.65 2.32 5.29
CA LEU A 42 15.27 2.71 4.04
C LEU A 42 14.89 4.15 3.70
N SER A 43 15.87 4.96 3.33
CA SER A 43 15.61 6.34 2.90
C SER A 43 14.97 6.36 1.52
N ILE A 44 13.89 7.12 1.36
CA ILE A 44 13.18 7.29 0.10
C ILE A 44 13.16 8.75 -0.34
N ASP A 45 13.04 8.97 -1.63
CA ASP A 45 12.84 10.30 -2.22
C ASP A 45 11.33 10.51 -2.46
N VAL A 46 10.70 11.27 -1.57
CA VAL A 46 9.26 11.55 -1.64
C VAL A 46 8.88 12.25 -2.95
N LYS A 47 9.76 13.13 -3.46
CA LYS A 47 9.52 13.83 -4.73
C LYS A 47 9.51 12.85 -5.90
N ALA A 48 10.47 11.93 -5.97
CA ALA A 48 10.53 10.91 -7.02
C ALA A 48 9.31 9.98 -6.98
N VAL A 49 8.88 9.58 -5.79
CA VAL A 49 7.66 8.77 -5.61
C VAL A 49 6.43 9.53 -6.08
N ALA A 50 6.31 10.81 -5.73
CA ALA A 50 5.20 11.66 -6.14
C ALA A 50 5.14 11.84 -7.67
N GLU A 51 6.29 12.01 -8.32
CA GLU A 51 6.38 12.08 -9.78
C GLU A 51 5.88 10.79 -10.43
N LYS A 52 6.26 9.64 -9.90
CA LYS A 52 5.81 8.34 -10.41
C LYS A 52 4.31 8.11 -10.21
N LEU A 53 3.75 8.62 -9.13
CA LEU A 53 2.31 8.55 -8.83
C LEU A 53 1.49 9.67 -9.48
N ALA A 54 2.14 10.59 -10.21
CA ALA A 54 1.52 11.75 -10.83
C ALA A 54 0.72 12.62 -9.84
N CYS A 55 1.26 12.81 -8.64
CA CYS A 55 0.67 13.66 -7.61
C CYS A 55 1.68 14.71 -7.11
N LYS A 56 1.19 15.69 -6.36
CA LYS A 56 2.06 16.72 -5.79
C LYS A 56 2.85 16.18 -4.60
N PRO A 57 4.18 16.47 -4.51
CA PRO A 57 5.02 15.98 -3.41
C PRO A 57 4.51 16.37 -2.03
N GLU A 58 3.97 17.58 -1.87
CA GLU A 58 3.45 18.06 -0.59
C GLU A 58 2.22 17.28 -0.13
N LEU A 59 1.35 16.90 -1.07
CA LEU A 59 0.17 16.08 -0.78
C LEU A 59 0.58 14.65 -0.43
N LEU A 60 1.54 14.09 -1.15
CA LEU A 60 2.07 12.78 -0.83
C LEU A 60 2.74 12.77 0.54
N PHE A 61 3.57 13.78 0.85
CA PHE A 61 4.18 13.93 2.16
C PHE A 61 3.14 13.90 3.29
N GLY A 62 2.10 14.71 3.17
CA GLY A 62 1.00 14.72 4.13
C GLY A 62 0.31 13.36 4.26
N TYR A 63 0.07 12.71 3.14
CA TYR A 63 -0.54 11.37 3.12
C TYR A 63 0.32 10.32 3.82
N LEU A 64 1.64 10.33 3.58
CA LEU A 64 2.57 9.40 4.22
C LEU A 64 2.65 9.60 5.74
N TYR A 65 2.82 10.85 6.19
CA TYR A 65 3.11 11.13 7.59
C TYR A 65 1.85 11.36 8.45
N TYR A 66 0.85 12.02 7.92
CA TYR A 66 -0.36 12.34 8.69
C TYR A 66 -1.46 11.30 8.57
N HIS A 67 -1.40 10.45 7.58
CA HIS A 67 -2.40 9.39 7.39
C HIS A 67 -1.81 7.99 7.53
N LEU A 68 -0.90 7.59 6.65
CA LEU A 68 -0.38 6.22 6.65
C LEU A 68 0.44 5.88 7.89
N ASP A 69 1.37 6.74 8.27
CA ASP A 69 2.16 6.49 9.48
C ASP A 69 1.28 6.54 10.73
N ALA A 70 0.38 7.49 10.84
CA ALA A 70 -0.54 7.58 11.97
C ALA A 70 -1.45 6.35 12.07
N LYS A 71 -1.94 5.83 10.94
CA LYS A 71 -2.79 4.64 10.87
C LYS A 71 -2.06 3.36 11.26
N HIS A 72 -0.80 3.21 10.83
CA HIS A 72 -0.03 1.98 11.00
C HIS A 72 1.00 2.02 12.14
N ARG A 73 1.18 3.17 12.78
CA ARG A 73 2.04 3.28 13.95
C ARG A 73 1.50 2.42 15.08
N TYR A 74 2.38 1.65 15.71
CA TYR A 74 2.00 0.87 16.88
C TYR A 74 3.08 0.92 17.96
N LYS A 75 2.67 0.68 19.21
CA LYS A 75 3.59 0.60 20.35
C LYS A 75 4.09 -0.83 20.52
N GLN A 76 5.40 -0.96 20.62
CA GLN A 76 6.08 -2.22 20.95
C GLN A 76 6.67 -2.10 22.35
N GLY A 77 5.93 -2.63 23.36
CA GLY A 77 6.34 -2.52 24.76
C GLY A 77 6.18 -1.11 25.34
N GLU A 78 6.80 -0.87 26.51
CA GLU A 78 6.77 0.43 27.16
C GLU A 78 7.76 1.39 26.48
N GLY A 79 7.24 2.49 25.92
CA GLY A 79 8.01 3.62 25.42
C GLY A 79 8.57 3.51 24.00
N ALA A 80 8.45 2.39 23.31
CA ALA A 80 8.87 2.22 21.92
C ALA A 80 7.69 2.27 20.96
N SER A 81 7.79 3.09 19.91
CA SER A 81 6.81 3.14 18.81
C SER A 81 7.46 2.67 17.52
N VAL A 82 6.76 1.81 16.79
CA VAL A 82 7.16 1.39 15.45
C VAL A 82 6.42 2.25 14.43
N HIS A 83 7.18 2.96 13.61
CA HIS A 83 6.68 3.83 12.56
C HIS A 83 6.77 3.13 11.20
N LEU A 84 5.78 3.35 10.36
CA LEU A 84 5.88 2.97 8.95
C LEU A 84 6.77 3.96 8.20
N PHE A 85 6.56 5.25 8.43
CA PHE A 85 7.35 6.35 7.89
C PHE A 85 7.89 7.22 9.00
N ALA A 86 9.17 7.52 8.96
CA ALA A 86 9.84 8.40 9.90
C ALA A 86 10.58 9.53 9.16
N LEU A 87 10.41 10.76 9.61
CA LEU A 87 11.10 11.92 9.01
C LEU A 87 12.61 11.79 9.05
N LYS A 88 13.13 11.27 10.16
CA LYS A 88 14.56 11.06 10.35
C LYS A 88 14.78 9.83 11.23
N VAL A 89 15.62 8.92 10.76
CA VAL A 89 16.08 7.75 11.52
C VAL A 89 17.60 7.73 11.41
N GLY A 90 18.29 8.11 12.49
CA GLY A 90 19.73 8.33 12.44
C GLY A 90 20.10 9.42 11.43
N GLU A 91 20.94 9.08 10.45
CA GLU A 91 21.28 9.97 9.34
C GLU A 91 20.30 9.87 8.15
N LYS A 92 19.37 8.92 8.17
CA LYS A 92 18.41 8.70 7.09
C LYS A 92 17.22 9.65 7.22
N ARG A 93 16.92 10.39 6.15
CA ARG A 93 15.70 11.20 6.03
C ARG A 93 14.65 10.46 5.24
N HIS A 94 13.39 10.70 5.58
CA HIS A 94 12.25 10.01 4.96
C HIS A 94 12.42 8.49 4.99
N GLY A 95 12.72 7.96 6.18
CA GLY A 95 12.87 6.54 6.39
C GLY A 95 11.54 5.80 6.28
N VAL A 96 11.49 4.76 5.47
CA VAL A 96 10.38 3.81 5.45
C VAL A 96 10.82 2.49 6.08
N ASN A 97 9.99 1.97 6.98
CA ASN A 97 10.19 0.62 7.51
C ASN A 97 9.82 -0.39 6.42
N PHE A 98 10.82 -0.80 5.64
CA PHE A 98 10.61 -1.56 4.42
C PHE A 98 10.00 -2.96 4.66
N PRO A 99 10.44 -3.74 5.65
CA PRO A 99 9.77 -5.01 5.99
C PRO A 99 8.31 -4.83 6.37
N TYR A 100 8.00 -3.78 7.13
CA TYR A 100 6.63 -3.49 7.53
C TYR A 100 5.77 -3.05 6.32
N LEU A 101 6.30 -2.20 5.46
CA LEU A 101 5.65 -1.82 4.20
C LEU A 101 5.36 -3.05 3.33
N SER A 102 6.31 -3.96 3.21
CA SER A 102 6.16 -5.19 2.44
C SER A 102 5.05 -6.08 2.99
N ALA A 103 4.96 -6.22 4.31
CA ALA A 103 3.91 -6.98 4.98
C ALA A 103 2.52 -6.35 4.76
N LEU A 104 2.41 -5.03 4.87
CA LEU A 104 1.17 -4.30 4.59
C LEU A 104 0.73 -4.45 3.13
N LEU A 105 1.67 -4.34 2.20
CA LEU A 105 1.37 -4.51 0.77
C LEU A 105 0.87 -5.93 0.47
N ALA A 106 1.50 -6.95 1.03
CA ALA A 106 1.07 -8.34 0.88
C ALA A 106 -0.36 -8.54 1.42
N ASN A 107 -0.68 -7.92 2.55
CA ASN A 107 -2.03 -7.97 3.12
C ASN A 107 -3.06 -7.28 2.21
N HIS A 108 -2.73 -6.12 1.68
CA HIS A 108 -3.58 -5.40 0.72
C HIS A 108 -3.83 -6.22 -0.55
N ASP A 109 -2.82 -6.90 -1.06
CA ASP A 109 -2.95 -7.76 -2.24
C ASP A 109 -3.86 -8.95 -1.96
N LEU A 110 -3.75 -9.56 -0.78
CA LEU A 110 -4.63 -10.64 -0.37
C LEU A 110 -6.08 -10.20 -0.24
N GLU A 111 -6.34 -9.05 0.40
CA GLU A 111 -7.68 -8.49 0.52
C GLU A 111 -8.28 -8.14 -0.85
N HIS A 112 -7.48 -7.54 -1.73
CA HIS A 112 -7.91 -7.22 -3.09
C HIS A 112 -8.31 -8.47 -3.87
N ARG A 113 -7.53 -9.53 -3.80
CA ARG A 113 -7.85 -10.82 -4.42
C ARG A 113 -9.13 -11.44 -3.86
N ARG A 114 -9.31 -11.37 -2.55
CA ARG A 114 -10.55 -11.83 -1.89
C ARG A 114 -11.77 -11.06 -2.39
N GLN A 115 -11.68 -9.75 -2.52
CA GLN A 115 -12.75 -8.92 -3.05
C GLN A 115 -13.10 -9.28 -4.49
N LEU A 116 -12.11 -9.48 -5.36
CA LEU A 116 -12.33 -9.90 -6.74
C LEU A 116 -13.02 -11.26 -6.82
N TRP A 117 -12.62 -12.23 -6.01
CA TRP A 117 -13.27 -13.52 -5.91
C TRP A 117 -14.72 -13.40 -5.42
N SER A 118 -14.96 -12.60 -4.39
CA SER A 118 -16.31 -12.37 -3.86
C SER A 118 -17.24 -11.75 -4.90
N VAL A 119 -16.77 -10.72 -5.62
CA VAL A 119 -17.52 -10.09 -6.70
C VAL A 119 -17.78 -11.08 -7.83
N GLY A 120 -16.78 -11.85 -8.25
CA GLY A 120 -16.93 -12.88 -9.28
C GLY A 120 -17.97 -13.95 -8.93
N LEU A 121 -17.95 -14.45 -7.68
CA LEU A 121 -18.95 -15.40 -7.18
C LEU A 121 -20.35 -14.79 -7.13
N SER A 122 -20.47 -13.53 -6.70
CA SER A 122 -21.75 -12.82 -6.67
C SER A 122 -22.33 -12.63 -8.06
N MET A 123 -21.52 -12.28 -9.05
CA MET A 123 -21.94 -12.16 -10.44
C MET A 123 -22.39 -13.50 -11.01
N LEU A 124 -21.66 -14.58 -10.71
CA LEU A 124 -22.03 -15.92 -11.13
C LEU A 124 -23.38 -16.33 -10.53
N ALA A 125 -23.61 -16.06 -9.25
CA ALA A 125 -24.89 -16.34 -8.59
C ALA A 125 -26.04 -15.56 -9.23
N LEU A 126 -25.85 -14.30 -9.59
CA LEU A 126 -26.87 -13.51 -10.31
C LEU A 126 -27.21 -14.09 -11.67
N VAL A 127 -26.19 -14.49 -12.43
CA VAL A 127 -26.41 -15.11 -13.77
C VAL A 127 -27.16 -16.42 -13.62
N LEU A 128 -26.81 -17.29 -12.69
CA LEU A 128 -27.49 -18.55 -12.45
C LEU A 128 -28.93 -18.32 -11.98
N SER A 129 -29.18 -17.33 -11.14
CA SER A 129 -30.54 -17.00 -10.70
C SER A 129 -31.40 -16.50 -11.85
N ALA A 130 -30.88 -15.64 -12.70
CA ALA A 130 -31.58 -15.17 -13.90
C ALA A 130 -31.89 -16.31 -14.87
N ALA A 131 -30.96 -17.22 -15.11
CA ALA A 131 -31.15 -18.39 -15.95
C ALA A 131 -32.24 -19.33 -15.39
N ALA A 132 -32.27 -19.54 -14.08
CA ALA A 132 -33.29 -20.33 -13.40
C ALA A 132 -34.71 -19.74 -13.58
N ILE A 133 -34.84 -18.43 -13.45
CA ILE A 133 -36.12 -17.71 -13.65
C ILE A 133 -36.58 -17.85 -15.10
N VAL A 134 -35.69 -17.65 -16.06
CA VAL A 134 -36.01 -17.83 -17.47
C VAL A 134 -36.48 -19.28 -17.78
N ALA A 135 -35.78 -20.27 -17.25
CA ALA A 135 -36.13 -21.66 -17.41
C ALA A 135 -37.54 -21.96 -16.83
N GLN A 136 -37.89 -21.44 -15.68
CA GLN A 136 -39.19 -21.59 -15.07
C GLN A 136 -40.30 -20.96 -15.92
N VAL A 137 -40.07 -19.79 -16.48
CA VAL A 137 -41.05 -19.12 -17.36
C VAL A 137 -41.26 -19.90 -18.64
N VAL A 138 -40.21 -20.46 -19.25
CA VAL A 138 -40.27 -21.24 -20.49
C VAL A 138 -40.96 -22.58 -20.25
N THR A 139 -40.72 -23.24 -19.11
CA THR A 139 -41.32 -24.54 -18.79
C THR A 139 -42.76 -24.47 -18.28
N ALA A 140 -43.21 -23.28 -17.88
CA ALA A 140 -44.57 -23.04 -17.38
C ALA A 140 -45.63 -22.86 -18.53
N LYS A 141 -45.22 -22.93 -19.80
CA LYS A 141 -46.16 -22.82 -20.96
C LYS A 141 -46.63 -24.22 -21.41
#